data_458e059c9823e2a23cfa46ca7d17f8da
#
_entry.id   458e059c9823e2a23cfa46ca7d17f8da
#
_cell.length_a   1.000
_cell.length_b   1.000
_cell.length_c   1.000
_cell.angle_alpha   90.00
_cell.angle_beta   90.00
_cell.angle_gamma   90.00
#
_symmetry.space_group_name_H-M   'P 1'
#
loop_
_entity.id
_entity.type
_entity.pdbx_description
1 polymer ?
#
loop_
_entity_poly.entity_id
_entity_poly.type
_entity_poly.pdbx_seq_one_letter_code
_entity_poly.pdbx_strand_id
1 'polypeptide(L)'
;MRNPYVRTASSLYINYFLLGMVNIILASNMPFLIKQLDTNSAGISYMISALGIGRVLTYGLSGVLSDRFGRKPVILVSGVLMAAFLIGIPLSPNYQIAFAFAILAGVANSAMDAGTYPALMEAFPQNSGSANVMVKAFISIGATILPLAIFFLAEHNLFYGMAFFVPALIYLVNVLMLWSLPFPNHRKVEQVQVTEHDGLPRFSIEPTFWREGIALIVISFTSNGLYALPQIWLPTYGETILGMASGSAVKLLSYYSMGGLLSVLLLAFLLRRFVRPVTVLLIYPIITLVSICFLLVVKSPVIGTVNAFVLGFSTAGVFQLTLTVMAEFFWKNKGTMTGIISTAGGVSAIVIPVVTGLIESHSTILQIFLFDAVVAVVAIIGALYILYRYRQIMVHE
;
A
#
# COMPACT_ATOMS: atom_id res chain seq x y z
N MET A 1 5.71 -0.52 34.35
CA MET A 1 4.87 -1.71 34.07
C MET A 1 4.93 -2.01 32.58
N ARG A 2 5.05 -3.27 32.15
CA ARG A 2 4.99 -3.62 30.71
C ARG A 2 3.57 -3.36 30.21
N ASN A 3 3.43 -2.65 29.10
CA ASN A 3 2.12 -2.40 28.48
C ASN A 3 1.43 -3.74 28.17
N PRO A 4 0.20 -4.00 28.66
CA PRO A 4 -0.49 -5.28 28.49
C PRO A 4 -0.83 -5.61 27.04
N TYR A 5 -0.85 -4.60 26.15
CA TYR A 5 -1.22 -4.73 24.74
C TYR A 5 -0.04 -5.04 23.80
N VAL A 6 1.19 -5.22 24.30
CA VAL A 6 2.36 -5.52 23.44
C VAL A 6 2.16 -6.80 22.64
N ARG A 7 1.62 -7.86 23.24
CA ARG A 7 1.33 -9.12 22.55
C ARG A 7 0.26 -8.93 21.46
N THR A 8 -0.78 -8.16 21.75
CA THR A 8 -1.83 -7.81 20.78
C THR A 8 -1.22 -7.05 19.61
N ALA A 9 -0.42 -6.02 19.86
CA ALA A 9 0.26 -5.26 18.82
C ALA A 9 1.17 -6.13 17.95
N SER A 10 1.95 -7.05 18.56
CA SER A 10 2.78 -7.99 17.81
C SER A 10 1.96 -8.86 16.86
N SER A 11 0.83 -9.38 17.31
CA SER A 11 -0.10 -10.15 16.47
C SER A 11 -0.71 -9.28 15.36
N LEU A 12 -1.03 -8.02 15.63
CA LEU A 12 -1.52 -7.09 14.62
C LEU A 12 -0.43 -6.79 13.57
N TYR A 13 0.83 -6.63 13.96
CA TYR A 13 1.94 -6.48 13.03
C TYR A 13 2.18 -7.72 12.17
N ILE A 14 1.97 -8.94 12.70
CA ILE A 14 2.01 -10.18 11.91
C ILE A 14 0.93 -10.13 10.82
N ASN A 15 -0.28 -9.67 11.10
CA ASN A 15 -1.31 -9.51 10.08
C ASN A 15 -0.85 -8.58 8.95
N TYR A 16 -0.16 -7.49 9.28
CA TYR A 16 0.35 -6.55 8.26
C TYR A 16 1.60 -7.05 7.53
N PHE A 17 2.43 -7.85 8.18
CA PHE A 17 3.47 -8.60 7.49
C PHE A 17 2.88 -9.51 6.40
N LEU A 18 1.84 -10.28 6.75
CA LEU A 18 1.12 -11.12 5.79
C LEU A 18 0.38 -10.29 4.73
N LEU A 19 -0.20 -9.14 5.10
CA LEU A 19 -0.84 -8.22 4.17
C LEU A 19 0.17 -7.68 3.14
N GLY A 20 1.43 -7.47 3.55
CA GLY A 20 2.51 -7.13 2.63
C GLY A 20 2.72 -8.20 1.55
N MET A 21 2.66 -9.48 1.93
CA MET A 21 2.67 -10.59 0.97
C MET A 21 1.43 -10.55 0.06
N VAL A 22 0.23 -10.39 0.64
CA VAL A 22 -1.05 -10.36 -0.10
C VAL A 22 -1.07 -9.28 -1.17
N ASN A 23 -0.51 -8.10 -0.89
CA ASN A 23 -0.51 -6.97 -1.83
C ASN A 23 0.18 -7.29 -3.16
N ILE A 24 1.15 -8.20 -3.17
CA ILE A 24 1.92 -8.54 -4.37
C ILE A 24 1.76 -10.00 -4.80
N ILE A 25 1.00 -10.82 -4.07
CA ILE A 25 0.95 -12.28 -4.28
C ILE A 25 0.42 -12.67 -5.66
N LEU A 26 -0.60 -11.94 -6.16
CA LEU A 26 -1.17 -12.19 -7.49
C LEU A 26 -0.17 -11.83 -8.59
N ALA A 27 0.48 -10.68 -8.50
CA ALA A 27 1.50 -10.26 -9.45
C ALA A 27 2.73 -11.18 -9.43
N SER A 28 3.16 -11.59 -8.23
CA SER A 28 4.33 -12.46 -8.06
C SER A 28 4.09 -13.90 -8.57
N ASN A 29 2.84 -14.35 -8.63
CA ASN A 29 2.45 -15.66 -9.14
C ASN A 29 1.75 -15.60 -10.51
N MET A 30 1.85 -14.47 -11.21
CA MET A 30 1.14 -14.22 -12.46
C MET A 30 1.31 -15.34 -13.51
N PRO A 31 2.52 -15.87 -13.80
CA PRO A 31 2.69 -16.93 -14.79
C PRO A 31 1.95 -18.23 -14.43
N PHE A 32 1.87 -18.57 -13.14
CA PHE A 32 1.17 -19.77 -12.67
C PHE A 32 -0.35 -19.58 -12.73
N LEU A 33 -0.84 -18.40 -12.31
CA LEU A 33 -2.26 -18.07 -12.30
C LEU A 33 -2.84 -17.95 -13.71
N ILE A 34 -2.09 -17.44 -14.68
CA ILE A 34 -2.47 -17.41 -16.09
C ILE A 34 -2.78 -18.81 -16.60
N LYS A 35 -1.91 -19.78 -16.31
CA LYS A 35 -2.10 -21.17 -16.71
C LYS A 35 -3.25 -21.87 -16.00
N GLN A 36 -3.40 -21.63 -14.67
CA GLN A 36 -4.45 -22.26 -13.87
C GLN A 36 -5.84 -21.76 -14.25
N LEU A 37 -5.98 -20.45 -14.49
CA LEU A 37 -7.28 -19.80 -14.67
C LEU A 37 -7.66 -19.61 -16.15
N ASP A 38 -6.84 -20.13 -17.06
CA ASP A 38 -6.99 -19.99 -18.51
C ASP A 38 -7.26 -18.53 -18.93
N THR A 39 -6.33 -17.64 -18.54
CA THR A 39 -6.44 -16.18 -18.72
C THR A 39 -5.11 -15.62 -19.26
N ASN A 40 -4.96 -14.30 -19.24
CA ASN A 40 -3.73 -13.60 -19.63
C ASN A 40 -3.29 -12.61 -18.54
N SER A 41 -2.19 -11.90 -18.78
CA SER A 41 -1.64 -10.90 -17.82
C SER A 41 -2.65 -9.79 -17.49
N ALA A 42 -3.44 -9.36 -18.50
CA ALA A 42 -4.50 -8.39 -18.30
C ALA A 42 -5.58 -8.91 -17.33
N GLY A 43 -5.98 -10.17 -17.47
CA GLY A 43 -6.94 -10.83 -16.57
C GLY A 43 -6.46 -10.85 -15.13
N ILE A 44 -5.17 -11.14 -14.89
CA ILE A 44 -4.59 -11.08 -13.53
C ILE A 44 -4.56 -9.63 -13.01
N SER A 45 -4.24 -8.66 -13.86
CA SER A 45 -4.31 -7.25 -13.49
C SER A 45 -5.73 -6.81 -13.08
N TYR A 46 -6.76 -7.30 -13.77
CA TYR A 46 -8.16 -7.06 -13.38
C TYR A 46 -8.51 -7.73 -12.03
N MET A 47 -7.96 -8.90 -11.74
CA MET A 47 -8.10 -9.51 -10.40
C MET A 47 -7.45 -8.66 -9.31
N ILE A 48 -6.31 -8.04 -9.58
CA ILE A 48 -5.69 -7.07 -8.65
C ILE A 48 -6.61 -5.86 -8.45
N SER A 49 -7.24 -5.37 -9.51
CA SER A 49 -8.26 -4.31 -9.42
C SER A 49 -9.46 -4.73 -8.55
N ALA A 50 -9.85 -6.01 -8.57
CA ALA A 50 -10.94 -6.52 -7.76
C ALA A 50 -10.67 -6.39 -6.24
N LEU A 51 -9.42 -6.50 -5.79
CA LEU A 51 -9.04 -6.18 -4.41
C LEU A 51 -9.36 -4.70 -4.09
N GLY A 52 -9.03 -3.80 -5.02
CA GLY A 52 -9.35 -2.38 -4.90
C GLY A 52 -10.86 -2.12 -4.79
N ILE A 53 -11.66 -2.79 -5.61
CA ILE A 53 -13.13 -2.68 -5.60
C ILE A 53 -13.68 -3.12 -4.24
N GLY A 54 -13.31 -4.31 -3.76
CA GLY A 54 -13.75 -4.82 -2.46
C GLY A 54 -13.38 -3.87 -1.32
N ARG A 55 -12.18 -3.30 -1.37
CA ARG A 55 -11.68 -2.36 -0.38
C ARG A 55 -12.47 -1.05 -0.35
N VAL A 56 -12.68 -0.41 -1.49
CA VAL A 56 -13.37 0.88 -1.59
C VAL A 56 -14.85 0.76 -1.19
N LEU A 57 -15.52 -0.29 -1.67
CA LEU A 57 -16.93 -0.52 -1.36
C LEU A 57 -17.21 -0.74 0.13
N THR A 58 -16.25 -1.29 0.87
CA THR A 58 -16.46 -1.69 2.26
C THR A 58 -15.75 -0.82 3.29
N TYR A 59 -14.94 0.17 2.87
CA TYR A 59 -14.18 1.01 3.82
C TYR A 59 -15.07 1.73 4.83
N GLY A 60 -16.12 2.40 4.37
CA GLY A 60 -17.07 3.11 5.23
C GLY A 60 -17.82 2.14 6.17
N LEU A 61 -18.31 1.04 5.63
CA LEU A 61 -19.02 0.01 6.41
C LEU A 61 -18.11 -0.61 7.47
N SER A 62 -16.89 -0.94 7.12
CA SER A 62 -15.90 -1.52 8.04
C SER A 62 -15.59 -0.59 9.22
N GLY A 63 -15.50 0.73 8.97
CA GLY A 63 -15.35 1.73 10.03
C GLY A 63 -16.52 1.71 11.01
N VAL A 64 -17.75 1.80 10.50
CA VAL A 64 -18.97 1.77 11.31
C VAL A 64 -19.09 0.47 12.12
N LEU A 65 -18.77 -0.68 11.51
CA LEU A 65 -18.79 -1.97 12.19
C LEU A 65 -17.73 -2.03 13.31
N SER A 66 -16.53 -1.50 13.04
CA SER A 66 -15.44 -1.43 14.03
C SER A 66 -15.81 -0.54 15.23
N ASP A 67 -16.49 0.58 14.99
CA ASP A 67 -16.93 1.48 16.07
C ASP A 67 -18.10 0.87 16.87
N ARG A 68 -19.02 0.19 16.20
CA ARG A 68 -20.23 -0.39 16.84
C ARG A 68 -19.92 -1.67 17.62
N PHE A 69 -19.19 -2.61 17.02
CA PHE A 69 -18.93 -3.94 17.60
C PHE A 69 -17.59 -4.05 18.31
N GLY A 70 -16.74 -3.03 18.17
CA GLY A 70 -15.37 -3.02 18.72
C GLY A 70 -14.33 -3.52 17.71
N ARG A 71 -13.08 -3.22 17.99
CA ARG A 71 -11.93 -3.48 17.10
C ARG A 71 -11.70 -4.98 16.90
N LYS A 72 -11.75 -5.76 18.00
CA LYS A 72 -11.39 -7.19 18.02
C LYS A 72 -12.22 -8.05 17.06
N PRO A 73 -13.58 -8.06 17.09
CA PRO A 73 -14.37 -8.90 16.18
C PRO A 73 -14.08 -8.62 14.72
N VAL A 74 -13.94 -7.34 14.35
CA VAL A 74 -13.71 -6.91 12.97
C VAL A 74 -12.34 -7.42 12.48
N ILE A 75 -11.31 -7.36 13.32
CA ILE A 75 -9.97 -7.88 12.99
C ILE A 75 -10.00 -9.41 12.87
N LEU A 76 -10.69 -10.12 13.75
CA LEU A 76 -10.79 -11.59 13.67
C LEU A 76 -11.48 -12.03 12.38
N VAL A 77 -12.61 -11.41 12.04
CA VAL A 77 -13.32 -11.67 10.77
C VAL A 77 -12.43 -11.35 9.57
N SER A 78 -11.71 -10.24 9.59
CA SER A 78 -10.80 -9.88 8.49
C SER A 78 -9.71 -10.93 8.27
N GLY A 79 -9.13 -11.48 9.34
CA GLY A 79 -8.13 -12.54 9.26
C GLY A 79 -8.66 -13.83 8.64
N VAL A 80 -9.90 -14.22 9.00
CA VAL A 80 -10.57 -15.40 8.40
C VAL A 80 -10.86 -15.18 6.92
N LEU A 81 -11.40 -14.00 6.55
CA LEU A 81 -11.68 -13.67 5.15
C LEU A 81 -10.39 -13.62 4.31
N MET A 82 -9.30 -13.11 4.89
CA MET A 82 -8.00 -13.09 4.21
C MET A 82 -7.46 -14.51 4.00
N ALA A 83 -7.59 -15.39 4.99
CA ALA A 83 -7.23 -16.80 4.85
C ALA A 83 -8.09 -17.51 3.78
N ALA A 84 -9.41 -17.19 3.72
CA ALA A 84 -10.30 -17.71 2.69
C ALA A 84 -9.86 -17.29 1.27
N PHE A 85 -9.46 -16.03 1.07
CA PHE A 85 -8.86 -15.56 -0.18
C PHE A 85 -7.60 -16.37 -0.53
N LEU A 86 -6.67 -16.48 0.41
CA LEU A 86 -5.39 -17.16 0.18
C LEU A 86 -5.56 -18.64 -0.14
N ILE A 87 -6.52 -19.32 0.48
CA ILE A 87 -6.84 -20.71 0.18
C ILE A 87 -7.63 -20.81 -1.14
N GLY A 88 -8.56 -19.89 -1.36
CA GLY A 88 -9.47 -19.90 -2.49
C GLY A 88 -8.79 -19.67 -3.84
N ILE A 89 -7.79 -18.80 -3.94
CA ILE A 89 -7.12 -18.51 -5.20
C ILE A 89 -6.47 -19.75 -5.84
N PRO A 90 -5.56 -20.50 -5.16
CA PRO A 90 -4.93 -21.67 -5.75
C PRO A 90 -5.91 -22.83 -6.03
N LEU A 91 -7.04 -22.87 -5.33
CA LEU A 91 -8.07 -23.89 -5.48
C LEU A 91 -9.20 -23.49 -6.44
N SER A 92 -9.16 -22.27 -6.98
CA SER A 92 -10.21 -21.79 -7.87
C SER A 92 -10.23 -22.59 -9.18
N PRO A 93 -11.38 -23.17 -9.56
CA PRO A 93 -11.52 -23.95 -10.79
C PRO A 93 -11.63 -23.05 -12.04
N ASN A 94 -11.95 -21.77 -11.88
CA ASN A 94 -12.11 -20.82 -12.97
C ASN A 94 -11.84 -19.37 -12.52
N TYR A 95 -11.71 -18.49 -13.51
CA TYR A 95 -11.42 -17.09 -13.32
C TYR A 95 -12.47 -16.34 -12.47
N GLN A 96 -13.77 -16.62 -12.66
CA GLN A 96 -14.86 -15.91 -11.97
C GLN A 96 -14.82 -16.14 -10.46
N ILE A 97 -14.56 -17.38 -10.04
CA ILE A 97 -14.43 -17.72 -8.62
C ILE A 97 -13.17 -17.07 -8.02
N ALA A 98 -12.05 -17.12 -8.74
CA ALA A 98 -10.83 -16.44 -8.31
C ALA A 98 -11.04 -14.91 -8.17
N PHE A 99 -11.76 -14.30 -9.12
CA PHE A 99 -12.12 -12.88 -9.09
C PHE A 99 -12.97 -12.53 -7.86
N ALA A 100 -13.95 -13.37 -7.51
CA ALA A 100 -14.75 -13.20 -6.30
C ALA A 100 -13.91 -13.29 -5.03
N PHE A 101 -12.95 -14.21 -4.95
CA PHE A 101 -11.99 -14.25 -3.84
C PHE A 101 -11.09 -13.02 -3.78
N ALA A 102 -10.71 -12.43 -4.93
CA ALA A 102 -9.96 -11.18 -4.96
C ALA A 102 -10.78 -10.00 -4.39
N ILE A 103 -12.08 -9.90 -4.71
CA ILE A 103 -12.99 -8.93 -4.05
C ILE A 103 -13.02 -9.17 -2.53
N LEU A 104 -13.14 -10.43 -2.11
CA LEU A 104 -13.16 -10.79 -0.68
C LEU A 104 -11.89 -10.35 0.06
N ALA A 105 -10.72 -10.45 -0.58
CA ALA A 105 -9.47 -9.92 -0.02
C ALA A 105 -9.52 -8.40 0.19
N GLY A 106 -10.15 -7.66 -0.72
CA GLY A 106 -10.38 -6.22 -0.56
C GLY A 106 -11.28 -5.90 0.64
N VAL A 107 -12.37 -6.65 0.80
CA VAL A 107 -13.26 -6.55 1.98
C VAL A 107 -12.48 -6.84 3.27
N ALA A 108 -11.69 -7.92 3.27
CA ALA A 108 -10.87 -8.30 4.43
C ALA A 108 -9.86 -7.22 4.78
N ASN A 109 -9.19 -6.61 3.77
CA ASN A 109 -8.23 -5.55 3.97
C ASN A 109 -8.87 -4.31 4.61
N SER A 110 -10.02 -3.84 4.09
CA SER A 110 -10.72 -2.69 4.65
C SER A 110 -11.16 -2.92 6.11
N ALA A 111 -11.62 -4.12 6.43
CA ALA A 111 -11.98 -4.50 7.81
C ALA A 111 -10.75 -4.55 8.73
N MET A 112 -9.62 -5.07 8.22
CA MET A 112 -8.35 -5.11 8.96
C MET A 112 -7.87 -3.70 9.29
N ASP A 113 -7.86 -2.79 8.31
CA ASP A 113 -7.45 -1.40 8.48
C ASP A 113 -8.35 -0.67 9.50
N ALA A 114 -9.68 -0.81 9.36
CA ALA A 114 -10.67 -0.18 10.23
C ALA A 114 -10.60 -0.64 11.69
N GLY A 115 -10.12 -1.85 11.94
CA GLY A 115 -9.91 -2.37 13.30
C GLY A 115 -8.53 -2.06 13.86
N THR A 116 -7.48 -2.28 13.07
CA THR A 116 -6.08 -2.31 13.57
C THR A 116 -5.52 -0.93 13.85
N TYR A 117 -5.68 0.03 12.95
CA TYR A 117 -5.13 1.37 13.17
C TYR A 117 -5.65 2.02 14.45
N PRO A 118 -6.97 2.06 14.70
CA PRO A 118 -7.49 2.55 15.98
C PRO A 118 -7.01 1.73 17.17
N ALA A 119 -7.00 0.38 17.06
CA ALA A 119 -6.55 -0.47 18.18
C ALA A 119 -5.10 -0.20 18.58
N LEU A 120 -4.20 0.07 17.63
CA LEU A 120 -2.81 0.44 17.91
C LEU A 120 -2.71 1.83 18.55
N MET A 121 -3.49 2.82 18.08
CA MET A 121 -3.53 4.15 18.68
C MET A 121 -4.05 4.09 20.12
N GLU A 122 -5.11 3.30 20.36
CA GLU A 122 -5.69 3.07 21.68
C GLU A 122 -4.75 2.31 22.61
N ALA A 123 -3.94 1.38 22.07
CA ALA A 123 -2.95 0.61 22.84
C ALA A 123 -1.71 1.43 23.22
N PHE A 124 -1.32 2.40 22.39
CA PHE A 124 -0.12 3.23 22.56
C PHE A 124 -0.40 4.72 22.36
N PRO A 125 -1.22 5.37 23.23
CA PRO A 125 -1.64 6.76 23.01
C PRO A 125 -0.48 7.75 22.88
N GLN A 126 0.59 7.56 23.70
CA GLN A 126 1.77 8.44 23.69
C GLN A 126 2.70 8.22 22.49
N ASN A 127 2.58 7.08 21.79
CA ASN A 127 3.45 6.66 20.69
C ASN A 127 2.64 6.19 19.46
N SER A 128 1.43 6.71 19.28
CA SER A 128 0.51 6.29 18.22
C SER A 128 1.10 6.43 16.82
N GLY A 129 1.84 7.51 16.57
CA GLY A 129 2.54 7.70 15.30
C GLY A 129 3.59 6.62 15.01
N SER A 130 4.43 6.28 16.01
CA SER A 130 5.43 5.22 15.86
C SER A 130 4.78 3.84 15.67
N ALA A 131 3.68 3.55 16.38
CA ALA A 131 2.94 2.32 16.21
C ALA A 131 2.38 2.17 14.78
N ASN A 132 1.87 3.25 14.19
CA ASN A 132 1.36 3.24 12.82
C ASN A 132 2.47 3.15 11.76
N VAL A 133 3.63 3.77 11.99
CA VAL A 133 4.79 3.63 11.10
C VAL A 133 5.30 2.18 11.08
N MET A 134 5.29 1.49 12.21
CA MET A 134 5.65 0.06 12.27
C MET A 134 4.76 -0.83 11.40
N VAL A 135 3.48 -0.51 11.24
CA VAL A 135 2.59 -1.20 10.30
C VAL A 135 3.19 -1.22 8.88
N LYS A 136 3.66 -0.07 8.39
CA LYS A 136 4.28 0.03 7.06
C LYS A 136 5.58 -0.75 6.96
N ALA A 137 6.39 -0.75 8.01
CA ALA A 137 7.62 -1.55 8.05
C ALA A 137 7.32 -3.05 7.89
N PHE A 138 6.33 -3.57 8.62
CA PHE A 138 5.92 -4.98 8.52
C PHE A 138 5.34 -5.33 7.14
N ILE A 139 4.53 -4.44 6.53
CA ILE A 139 4.08 -4.60 5.14
C ILE A 139 5.28 -4.73 4.20
N SER A 140 6.26 -3.84 4.29
CA SER A 140 7.43 -3.86 3.41
C SER A 140 8.29 -5.11 3.62
N ILE A 141 8.45 -5.60 4.84
CA ILE A 141 9.16 -6.85 5.14
C ILE A 141 8.43 -8.04 4.48
N GLY A 142 7.09 -8.13 4.63
CA GLY A 142 6.30 -9.18 4.00
C GLY A 142 6.41 -9.17 2.48
N ALA A 143 6.30 -7.98 1.87
CA ALA A 143 6.46 -7.80 0.43
C ALA A 143 7.88 -8.09 -0.07
N THR A 144 8.90 -7.96 0.79
CA THR A 144 10.28 -8.34 0.45
C THR A 144 10.47 -9.85 0.47
N ILE A 145 9.88 -10.54 1.45
CA ILE A 145 10.11 -11.98 1.67
C ILE A 145 9.34 -12.84 0.66
N LEU A 146 8.13 -12.46 0.27
CA LEU A 146 7.30 -13.30 -0.61
C LEU A 146 7.96 -13.66 -1.94
N PRO A 147 8.54 -12.72 -2.72
CA PRO A 147 9.17 -13.08 -4.00
C PRO A 147 10.38 -14.01 -3.82
N LEU A 148 11.10 -13.90 -2.70
CA LEU A 148 12.21 -14.81 -2.37
C LEU A 148 11.67 -16.22 -2.07
N ALA A 149 10.55 -16.33 -1.35
CA ALA A 149 9.89 -17.60 -1.10
C ALA A 149 9.37 -18.24 -2.40
N ILE A 150 8.76 -17.46 -3.30
CA ILE A 150 8.28 -17.92 -4.60
C ILE A 150 9.47 -18.42 -5.47
N PHE A 151 10.58 -17.67 -5.48
CA PHE A 151 11.80 -18.09 -6.17
C PHE A 151 12.28 -19.44 -5.65
N PHE A 152 12.35 -19.64 -4.32
CA PHE A 152 12.73 -20.88 -3.69
C PHE A 152 11.81 -22.06 -4.08
N LEU A 153 10.48 -21.81 -4.07
CA LEU A 153 9.50 -22.83 -4.50
C LEU A 153 9.71 -23.24 -5.96
N ALA A 154 9.95 -22.26 -6.84
CA ALA A 154 10.17 -22.50 -8.27
C ALA A 154 11.47 -23.29 -8.53
N GLU A 155 12.56 -22.94 -7.83
CA GLU A 155 13.86 -23.61 -7.97
C GLU A 155 13.81 -25.09 -7.55
N HIS A 156 12.99 -25.40 -6.54
CA HIS A 156 12.80 -26.77 -6.03
C HIS A 156 11.61 -27.52 -6.66
N ASN A 157 10.99 -26.98 -7.71
CA ASN A 157 9.80 -27.53 -8.36
C ASN A 157 8.64 -27.85 -7.39
N LEU A 158 8.49 -27.06 -6.34
CA LEU A 158 7.40 -27.19 -5.38
C LEU A 158 6.13 -26.53 -5.91
N PHE A 159 4.99 -26.98 -5.40
CA PHE A 159 3.70 -26.42 -5.80
C PHE A 159 3.59 -24.93 -5.44
N TYR A 160 3.36 -24.06 -6.43
CA TYR A 160 3.30 -22.62 -6.26
C TYR A 160 2.25 -22.16 -5.22
N GLY A 161 1.15 -22.94 -5.05
CA GLY A 161 0.11 -22.67 -4.05
C GLY A 161 0.61 -22.62 -2.61
N MET A 162 1.80 -23.16 -2.33
CA MET A 162 2.44 -23.02 -1.00
C MET A 162 2.69 -21.56 -0.65
N ALA A 163 2.96 -20.70 -1.63
CA ALA A 163 3.09 -19.25 -1.41
C ALA A 163 1.81 -18.60 -0.88
N PHE A 164 0.67 -19.24 -1.09
CA PHE A 164 -0.65 -18.81 -0.58
C PHE A 164 -1.02 -19.56 0.71
N PHE A 165 -0.81 -20.88 0.77
CA PHE A 165 -1.25 -21.70 1.90
C PHE A 165 -0.48 -21.42 3.18
N VAL A 166 0.83 -21.15 3.09
CA VAL A 166 1.63 -20.83 4.28
C VAL A 166 1.16 -19.53 4.94
N PRO A 167 1.01 -18.39 4.23
CA PRO A 167 0.41 -17.19 4.82
C PRO A 167 -1.03 -17.41 5.32
N ALA A 168 -1.85 -18.23 4.63
CA ALA A 168 -3.20 -18.54 5.09
C ALA A 168 -3.19 -19.25 6.45
N LEU A 169 -2.33 -20.24 6.61
CA LEU A 169 -2.16 -20.94 7.88
C LEU A 169 -1.73 -20.00 9.00
N ILE A 170 -0.78 -19.10 8.72
CA ILE A 170 -0.31 -18.12 9.71
C ILE A 170 -1.45 -17.15 10.09
N TYR A 171 -2.29 -16.69 9.12
CA TYR A 171 -3.48 -15.89 9.44
C TYR A 171 -4.42 -16.64 10.38
N LEU A 172 -4.74 -17.91 10.11
CA LEU A 172 -5.65 -18.72 10.96
C LEU A 172 -5.08 -18.91 12.37
N VAL A 173 -3.80 -19.25 12.48
CA VAL A 173 -3.12 -19.36 13.77
C VAL A 173 -3.14 -18.02 14.51
N ASN A 174 -2.88 -16.91 13.82
CA ASN A 174 -2.88 -15.58 14.42
C ASN A 174 -4.29 -15.15 14.87
N VAL A 175 -5.34 -15.52 14.14
CA VAL A 175 -6.74 -15.31 14.54
C VAL A 175 -7.03 -16.04 15.87
N LEU A 176 -6.59 -17.30 16.01
CA LEU A 176 -6.73 -18.06 17.25
C LEU A 176 -5.96 -17.41 18.42
N MET A 177 -4.75 -16.92 18.16
CA MET A 177 -3.98 -16.16 19.16
C MET A 177 -4.69 -14.86 19.56
N LEU A 178 -5.14 -14.06 18.60
CA LEU A 178 -5.84 -12.80 18.85
C LEU A 178 -7.15 -13.00 19.63
N TRP A 179 -7.81 -14.15 19.44
CA TRP A 179 -9.04 -14.49 20.19
C TRP A 179 -8.82 -14.44 21.71
N SER A 180 -7.66 -14.87 22.19
CA SER A 180 -7.34 -14.91 23.63
C SER A 180 -6.73 -13.61 24.16
N LEU A 181 -6.23 -12.71 23.28
CA LEU A 181 -5.51 -11.51 23.68
C LEU A 181 -6.44 -10.35 24.09
N PRO A 182 -6.02 -9.51 25.04
CA PRO A 182 -6.77 -8.33 25.46
C PRO A 182 -6.68 -7.22 24.41
N PHE A 183 -7.78 -6.50 24.20
CA PHE A 183 -7.84 -5.29 23.37
C PHE A 183 -8.18 -4.06 24.22
N PRO A 184 -7.73 -2.86 23.82
CA PRO A 184 -8.09 -1.62 24.48
C PRO A 184 -9.61 -1.38 24.43
N ASN A 185 -10.14 -0.74 25.47
CA ASN A 185 -11.57 -0.42 25.51
C ASN A 185 -11.79 0.94 24.83
N HIS A 186 -12.28 0.92 23.59
CA HIS A 186 -12.49 2.09 22.74
C HIS A 186 -13.34 3.20 23.38
N ARG A 187 -14.33 2.87 24.21
CA ARG A 187 -15.23 3.85 24.87
C ARG A 187 -14.56 4.71 25.93
N LYS A 188 -13.42 4.27 26.50
CA LYS A 188 -12.69 5.03 27.53
C LYS A 188 -11.66 6.02 26.97
N VAL A 189 -11.20 5.81 25.73
CA VAL A 189 -10.11 6.60 25.13
C VAL A 189 -10.63 7.87 24.45
N GLU A 190 -11.87 7.88 23.95
CA GLU A 190 -12.48 9.08 23.32
C GLU A 190 -12.57 10.29 24.27
N GLN A 191 -12.67 10.06 25.58
CA GLN A 191 -12.81 11.14 26.57
C GLN A 191 -11.50 11.89 26.87
N VAL A 192 -10.33 11.34 26.54
CA VAL A 192 -9.01 11.91 26.88
C VAL A 192 -8.42 12.76 25.73
N GLN A 193 -8.84 12.58 24.50
CA GLN A 193 -8.25 13.26 23.34
C GLN A 193 -8.74 14.72 23.10
N VAL A 194 -9.62 15.26 23.92
CA VAL A 194 -10.21 16.60 23.69
C VAL A 194 -9.37 17.76 24.26
N THR A 195 -8.26 17.51 24.97
CA THR A 195 -7.59 18.53 25.81
C THR A 195 -6.18 18.96 25.40
N GLU A 196 -5.59 18.53 24.27
CA GLU A 196 -4.27 19.05 23.86
C GLU A 196 -4.31 19.72 22.48
N HIS A 197 -4.59 21.03 22.48
CA HIS A 197 -4.43 21.94 21.34
C HIS A 197 -3.39 23.01 21.67
N ASP A 198 -2.11 22.65 21.60
CA ASP A 198 -1.02 23.61 21.46
C ASP A 198 -0.30 23.37 20.13
N GLY A 199 -0.34 24.37 19.24
CA GLY A 199 0.36 24.36 17.95
C GLY A 199 -0.55 24.43 16.71
N LEU A 200 -1.50 25.36 16.68
CA LEU A 200 -2.28 25.65 15.47
C LEU A 200 -1.39 26.21 14.36
N PRO A 201 -1.48 25.70 13.11
CA PRO A 201 -0.75 26.29 11.98
C PRO A 201 -1.18 27.75 11.81
N ARG A 202 -0.19 28.66 11.75
CA ARG A 202 -0.44 30.06 11.38
C ARG A 202 -0.42 30.19 9.88
N PHE A 203 -1.54 30.59 9.30
CA PHE A 203 -1.68 30.82 7.87
C PHE A 203 -1.57 32.31 7.54
N SER A 204 -0.77 32.64 6.53
CA SER A 204 -0.80 33.98 5.89
C SER A 204 -2.03 34.12 5.00
N ILE A 205 -2.43 33.01 4.34
CA ILE A 205 -3.59 32.91 3.43
C ILE A 205 -4.31 31.60 3.78
N GLU A 206 -5.62 31.64 4.00
CA GLU A 206 -6.36 30.39 4.27
C GLU A 206 -6.35 29.47 3.05
N PRO A 207 -6.03 28.16 3.24
CA PRO A 207 -6.06 27.18 2.16
C PRO A 207 -7.50 26.90 1.71
N THR A 208 -7.70 26.74 0.40
CA THR A 208 -9.01 26.52 -0.21
C THR A 208 -9.11 25.09 -0.75
N PHE A 209 -10.17 24.37 -0.42
CA PHE A 209 -10.36 23.00 -0.87
C PHE A 209 -10.29 22.86 -2.40
N TRP A 210 -10.90 23.76 -3.14
CA TRP A 210 -10.95 23.74 -4.61
C TRP A 210 -9.61 24.01 -5.31
N ARG A 211 -8.61 24.41 -4.59
CA ARG A 211 -7.24 24.64 -5.10
C ARG A 211 -6.28 23.63 -4.52
N GLU A 212 -5.93 23.77 -3.25
CA GLU A 212 -4.95 22.94 -2.57
C GLU A 212 -5.48 21.53 -2.31
N GLY A 213 -6.78 21.40 -1.97
CA GLY A 213 -7.41 20.11 -1.73
C GLY A 213 -7.45 19.25 -3.00
N ILE A 214 -7.87 19.80 -4.14
CA ILE A 214 -7.89 19.06 -5.42
C ILE A 214 -6.48 18.66 -5.85
N ALA A 215 -5.50 19.54 -5.72
CA ALA A 215 -4.12 19.20 -6.08
C ALA A 215 -3.58 18.03 -5.22
N LEU A 216 -3.89 18.01 -3.91
CA LEU A 216 -3.52 16.89 -3.02
C LEU A 216 -4.30 15.61 -3.34
N ILE A 217 -5.54 15.69 -3.80
CA ILE A 217 -6.30 14.53 -4.31
C ILE A 217 -5.60 13.93 -5.54
N VAL A 218 -5.17 14.77 -6.49
CA VAL A 218 -4.42 14.32 -7.68
C VAL A 218 -3.09 13.68 -7.27
N ILE A 219 -2.35 14.28 -6.33
CA ILE A 219 -1.10 13.69 -5.81
C ILE A 219 -1.38 12.37 -5.11
N SER A 220 -2.47 12.23 -4.36
CA SER A 220 -2.86 10.97 -3.73
C SER A 220 -3.12 9.87 -4.76
N PHE A 221 -3.92 10.17 -5.79
CA PHE A 221 -4.21 9.26 -6.88
C PHE A 221 -2.92 8.81 -7.58
N THR A 222 -2.09 9.78 -8.01
CA THR A 222 -0.86 9.51 -8.75
C THR A 222 0.18 8.79 -7.91
N SER A 223 0.33 9.12 -6.63
CA SER A 223 1.30 8.44 -5.74
C SER A 223 0.95 6.97 -5.50
N ASN A 224 -0.34 6.64 -5.38
CA ASN A 224 -0.77 5.24 -5.30
C ASN A 224 -0.56 4.52 -6.63
N GLY A 225 -0.79 5.20 -7.76
CA GLY A 225 -0.53 4.66 -9.09
C GLY A 225 0.94 4.31 -9.29
N LEU A 226 1.84 5.28 -9.05
CA LEU A 226 3.30 5.12 -9.15
C LEU A 226 3.83 4.02 -8.22
N TYR A 227 3.17 3.81 -7.07
CA TYR A 227 3.53 2.73 -6.15
C TYR A 227 3.02 1.36 -6.63
N ALA A 228 1.79 1.28 -7.14
CA ALA A 228 1.15 0.01 -7.50
C ALA A 228 1.62 -0.54 -8.85
N LEU A 229 1.86 0.32 -9.85
CA LEU A 229 2.18 -0.10 -11.20
C LEU A 229 3.47 -0.92 -11.30
N PRO A 230 4.60 -0.51 -10.71
CA PRO A 230 5.79 -1.35 -10.70
C PRO A 230 5.58 -2.69 -9.96
N GLN A 231 4.77 -2.71 -8.90
CA GLN A 231 4.46 -3.96 -8.19
C GLN A 231 3.74 -4.99 -9.06
N ILE A 232 2.93 -4.53 -10.01
CA ILE A 232 2.20 -5.41 -10.93
C ILE A 232 3.10 -5.86 -12.07
N TRP A 233 3.86 -4.95 -12.67
CA TRP A 233 4.45 -5.16 -13.98
C TRP A 233 5.97 -5.35 -14.01
N LEU A 234 6.71 -5.10 -12.91
CA LEU A 234 8.16 -5.34 -12.86
C LEU A 234 8.55 -6.79 -13.16
N PRO A 235 7.86 -7.83 -12.67
CA PRO A 235 8.21 -9.22 -13.03
C PRO A 235 8.07 -9.45 -14.53
N THR A 236 6.94 -9.07 -15.13
CA THR A 236 6.69 -9.21 -16.57
C THR A 236 7.71 -8.42 -17.39
N TYR A 237 8.06 -7.20 -16.96
CA TYR A 237 9.13 -6.42 -17.59
C TYR A 237 10.48 -7.14 -17.51
N GLY A 238 10.82 -7.72 -16.35
CA GLY A 238 12.04 -8.50 -16.17
C GLY A 238 12.14 -9.69 -17.11
N GLU A 239 11.04 -10.42 -17.32
CA GLU A 239 10.97 -11.56 -18.23
C GLU A 239 11.03 -11.11 -19.70
N THR A 240 10.15 -10.18 -20.10
CA THR A 240 9.93 -9.86 -21.52
C THR A 240 10.97 -8.91 -22.12
N ILE A 241 11.46 -7.96 -21.32
CA ILE A 241 12.40 -6.92 -21.80
C ILE A 241 13.83 -7.18 -21.39
N LEU A 242 14.05 -7.62 -20.13
CA LEU A 242 15.39 -7.87 -19.62
C LEU A 242 15.87 -9.31 -19.88
N GLY A 243 15.00 -10.21 -20.38
CA GLY A 243 15.33 -11.61 -20.67
C GLY A 243 15.67 -12.43 -19.42
N MET A 244 15.16 -12.04 -18.26
CA MET A 244 15.38 -12.74 -17.00
C MET A 244 14.52 -14.01 -16.93
N ALA A 245 15.04 -15.10 -16.32
CA ALA A 245 14.21 -16.24 -15.99
C ALA A 245 13.11 -15.83 -15.00
N SER A 246 11.90 -16.41 -15.12
CA SER A 246 10.70 -16.04 -14.32
C SER A 246 10.98 -15.94 -12.82
N GLY A 247 11.68 -16.94 -12.24
CA GLY A 247 12.04 -16.89 -10.83
C GLY A 247 12.97 -15.72 -10.45
N SER A 248 13.86 -15.31 -11.37
CA SER A 248 14.74 -14.17 -11.15
C SER A 248 14.03 -12.83 -11.37
N ALA A 249 13.12 -12.77 -12.32
CA ALA A 249 12.31 -11.57 -12.58
C ALA A 249 11.42 -11.20 -11.39
N VAL A 250 10.82 -12.18 -10.72
CA VAL A 250 10.01 -11.97 -9.50
C VAL A 250 10.83 -11.35 -8.37
N LYS A 251 12.14 -11.61 -8.27
CA LYS A 251 13.01 -10.97 -7.26
C LYS A 251 13.09 -9.45 -7.40
N LEU A 252 12.78 -8.88 -8.56
CA LEU A 252 12.69 -7.42 -8.74
C LEU A 252 11.72 -6.79 -7.73
N LEU A 253 10.63 -7.48 -7.37
CA LEU A 253 9.69 -7.03 -6.34
C LEU A 253 10.30 -7.02 -4.94
N SER A 254 11.22 -7.95 -4.63
CA SER A 254 11.95 -7.90 -3.37
C SER A 254 12.84 -6.66 -3.30
N TYR A 255 13.60 -6.36 -4.35
CA TYR A 255 14.43 -5.16 -4.41
C TYR A 255 13.59 -3.88 -4.34
N TYR A 256 12.46 -3.85 -5.04
CA TYR A 256 11.48 -2.77 -4.96
C TYR A 256 11.00 -2.56 -3.51
N SER A 257 10.59 -3.63 -2.85
CA SER A 257 10.09 -3.58 -1.47
C SER A 257 11.17 -3.22 -0.45
N MET A 258 12.41 -3.68 -0.66
CA MET A 258 13.57 -3.27 0.16
C MET A 258 13.85 -1.77 0.02
N GLY A 259 13.80 -1.24 -1.22
CA GLY A 259 13.90 0.20 -1.47
C GLY A 259 12.82 0.97 -0.71
N GLY A 260 11.58 0.51 -0.78
CA GLY A 260 10.46 1.10 -0.05
C GLY A 260 10.63 1.06 1.47
N LEU A 261 11.10 -0.06 2.03
CA LEU A 261 11.39 -0.17 3.46
C LEU A 261 12.46 0.83 3.90
N LEU A 262 13.57 0.89 3.17
CA LEU A 262 14.65 1.84 3.49
C LEU A 262 14.16 3.29 3.41
N SER A 263 13.35 3.61 2.39
CA SER A 263 12.76 4.94 2.24
C SER A 263 11.90 5.33 3.43
N VAL A 264 10.97 4.46 3.86
CA VAL A 264 10.07 4.74 4.99
C VAL A 264 10.84 4.95 6.28
N LEU A 265 11.86 4.13 6.55
CA LEU A 265 12.71 4.28 7.73
C LEU A 265 13.53 5.58 7.68
N LEU A 266 14.10 5.90 6.53
CA LEU A 266 14.85 7.14 6.32
C LEU A 266 13.94 8.37 6.47
N LEU A 267 12.76 8.35 5.87
CA LEU A 267 11.77 9.44 6.00
C LEU A 267 11.33 9.62 7.44
N ALA A 268 11.10 8.54 8.20
CA ALA A 268 10.75 8.64 9.61
C ALA A 268 11.83 9.36 10.45
N PHE A 269 13.10 9.27 10.04
CA PHE A 269 14.20 10.00 10.65
C PHE A 269 14.31 11.45 10.12
N LEU A 270 14.31 11.64 8.79
CA LEU A 270 14.53 12.93 8.13
C LEU A 270 13.40 13.94 8.41
N LEU A 271 12.15 13.50 8.45
CA LEU A 271 10.99 14.37 8.67
C LEU A 271 10.92 14.96 10.09
N ARG A 272 11.64 14.35 11.05
CA ARG A 272 11.65 14.87 12.43
C ARG A 272 12.38 16.21 12.54
N ARG A 273 13.38 16.50 11.70
CA ARG A 273 14.26 17.65 11.90
C ARG A 273 14.82 18.29 10.62
N PHE A 274 14.90 17.54 9.50
CA PHE A 274 15.71 17.97 8.36
C PHE A 274 14.93 18.31 7.10
N VAL A 275 13.78 17.66 6.86
CA VAL A 275 13.07 17.79 5.59
C VAL A 275 11.57 18.00 5.83
N ARG A 276 10.98 18.96 5.11
CA ARG A 276 9.53 19.18 5.16
C ARG A 276 8.79 18.17 4.28
N PRO A 277 7.61 17.67 4.69
CA PRO A 277 6.82 16.72 3.90
C PRO A 277 6.60 17.16 2.45
N VAL A 278 6.28 18.43 2.24
CA VAL A 278 6.02 18.99 0.90
C VAL A 278 7.23 18.91 -0.04
N THR A 279 8.45 18.95 0.48
CA THR A 279 9.67 18.84 -0.33
C THR A 279 9.84 17.41 -0.88
N VAL A 280 9.52 16.42 -0.06
CA VAL A 280 9.56 15.00 -0.47
C VAL A 280 8.49 14.69 -1.52
N LEU A 281 7.30 15.30 -1.40
CA LEU A 281 6.24 15.17 -2.42
C LEU A 281 6.71 15.58 -3.82
N LEU A 282 7.71 16.47 -3.94
CA LEU A 282 8.29 16.87 -5.21
C LEU A 282 9.48 15.99 -5.60
N ILE A 283 10.41 15.77 -4.69
CA ILE A 283 11.68 15.07 -5.00
C ILE A 283 11.43 13.62 -5.43
N TYR A 284 10.53 12.92 -4.73
CA TYR A 284 10.29 11.50 -4.98
C TYR A 284 9.71 11.21 -6.37
N PRO A 285 8.66 11.89 -6.86
CA PRO A 285 8.18 11.67 -8.23
C PRO A 285 9.22 12.03 -9.30
N ILE A 286 10.13 12.99 -9.05
CA ILE A 286 11.22 13.30 -9.96
C ILE A 286 12.19 12.11 -10.05
N ILE A 287 12.61 11.54 -8.91
CA ILE A 287 13.47 10.35 -8.88
C ILE A 287 12.76 9.18 -9.58
N THR A 288 11.46 9.00 -9.33
CA THR A 288 10.63 7.97 -9.99
C THR A 288 10.64 8.15 -11.49
N LEU A 289 10.40 9.36 -12.00
CA LEU A 289 10.41 9.65 -13.45
C LEU A 289 11.77 9.34 -14.07
N VAL A 290 12.86 9.79 -13.46
CA VAL A 290 14.23 9.50 -13.92
C VAL A 290 14.47 7.98 -13.97
N SER A 291 14.08 7.26 -12.93
CA SER A 291 14.21 5.81 -12.87
C SER A 291 13.41 5.09 -13.95
N ILE A 292 12.16 5.53 -14.22
CA ILE A 292 11.35 5.01 -15.33
C ILE A 292 12.03 5.27 -16.70
N CYS A 293 12.56 6.47 -16.90
CA CYS A 293 13.29 6.78 -18.13
C CYS A 293 14.51 5.86 -18.32
N PHE A 294 15.23 5.55 -17.26
CA PHE A 294 16.31 4.57 -17.30
C PHE A 294 15.82 3.17 -17.68
N LEU A 295 14.69 2.70 -17.14
CA LEU A 295 14.09 1.41 -17.53
C LEU A 295 13.73 1.38 -19.02
N LEU A 296 13.20 2.48 -19.57
CA LEU A 296 12.80 2.53 -20.98
C LEU A 296 14.01 2.48 -21.94
N VAL A 297 15.17 3.02 -21.53
CA VAL A 297 16.36 3.15 -22.39
C VAL A 297 17.33 1.99 -22.21
N VAL A 298 17.60 1.59 -20.95
CA VAL A 298 18.70 0.65 -20.62
C VAL A 298 18.14 -0.74 -20.33
N LYS A 299 18.35 -1.68 -21.26
CA LYS A 299 17.88 -3.06 -21.17
C LYS A 299 18.97 -3.98 -20.58
N SER A 300 19.26 -3.84 -19.29
CA SER A 300 20.24 -4.67 -18.57
C SER A 300 19.62 -5.23 -17.29
N PRO A 301 19.73 -6.55 -17.01
CA PRO A 301 19.22 -7.16 -15.78
C PRO A 301 19.78 -6.52 -14.50
N VAL A 302 21.07 -6.17 -14.50
CA VAL A 302 21.73 -5.53 -13.34
C VAL A 302 21.15 -4.14 -13.09
N ILE A 303 21.04 -3.33 -14.15
CA ILE A 303 20.46 -1.97 -14.06
C ILE A 303 18.99 -2.03 -13.72
N GLY A 304 18.25 -3.00 -14.27
CA GLY A 304 16.85 -3.25 -13.91
C GLY A 304 16.67 -3.55 -12.43
N THR A 305 17.58 -4.33 -11.84
CA THR A 305 17.58 -4.63 -10.40
C THR A 305 17.82 -3.37 -9.54
N VAL A 306 18.82 -2.56 -9.90
CA VAL A 306 19.08 -1.28 -9.20
C VAL A 306 17.91 -0.32 -9.36
N ASN A 307 17.34 -0.23 -10.56
CA ASN A 307 16.16 0.61 -10.81
C ASN A 307 14.93 0.14 -10.05
N ALA A 308 14.69 -1.16 -9.90
CA ALA A 308 13.60 -1.68 -9.08
C ALA A 308 13.71 -1.18 -7.62
N PHE A 309 14.94 -1.21 -7.05
CA PHE A 309 15.20 -0.66 -5.73
C PHE A 309 14.94 0.85 -5.66
N VAL A 310 15.44 1.63 -6.64
CA VAL A 310 15.25 3.09 -6.70
C VAL A 310 13.77 3.46 -6.85
N LEU A 311 13.02 2.73 -7.69
CA LEU A 311 11.57 2.91 -7.83
C LEU A 311 10.85 2.66 -6.50
N GLY A 312 11.17 1.57 -5.82
CA GLY A 312 10.60 1.29 -4.51
C GLY A 312 10.92 2.38 -3.49
N PHE A 313 12.18 2.85 -3.47
CA PHE A 313 12.61 3.94 -2.60
C PHE A 313 11.86 5.24 -2.86
N SER A 314 11.67 5.63 -4.10
CA SER A 314 11.09 6.93 -4.47
C SER A 314 9.56 6.95 -4.54
N THR A 315 8.89 5.79 -4.51
CA THR A 315 7.43 5.73 -4.49
C THR A 315 6.86 5.51 -3.09
N ALA A 316 7.64 4.93 -2.17
CA ALA A 316 7.17 4.64 -0.83
C ALA A 316 7.04 5.92 0.02
N GLY A 317 5.95 6.02 0.78
CA GLY A 317 5.71 7.10 1.73
C GLY A 317 5.06 8.36 1.14
N VAL A 318 5.03 8.54 -0.18
CA VAL A 318 4.47 9.76 -0.82
C VAL A 318 2.99 9.94 -0.47
N PHE A 319 2.21 8.88 -0.49
CA PHE A 319 0.81 8.91 -0.08
C PHE A 319 0.63 9.37 1.38
N GLN A 320 1.44 8.87 2.32
CA GLN A 320 1.39 9.24 3.73
C GLN A 320 1.76 10.71 3.94
N LEU A 321 2.72 11.22 3.16
CA LEU A 321 3.09 12.64 3.19
C LEU A 321 1.99 13.51 2.61
N THR A 322 1.28 13.05 1.59
CA THR A 322 0.09 13.74 1.05
C THR A 322 -0.99 13.88 2.11
N LEU A 323 -1.25 12.81 2.88
CA LEU A 323 -2.17 12.86 4.03
C LEU A 323 -1.71 13.89 5.08
N THR A 324 -0.40 13.92 5.37
CA THR A 324 0.17 14.88 6.34
C THR A 324 -0.06 16.31 5.89
N VAL A 325 0.30 16.66 4.64
CA VAL A 325 0.12 18.02 4.10
C VAL A 325 -1.36 18.41 4.02
N MET A 326 -2.25 17.46 3.68
CA MET A 326 -3.68 17.71 3.69
C MET A 326 -4.20 18.02 5.10
N ALA A 327 -3.73 17.27 6.12
CA ALA A 327 -4.09 17.50 7.51
C ALA A 327 -3.51 18.80 8.08
N GLU A 328 -2.37 19.27 7.57
CA GLU A 328 -1.79 20.57 7.90
C GLU A 328 -2.64 21.72 7.33
N PHE A 329 -3.03 21.63 6.04
CA PHE A 329 -3.82 22.68 5.40
C PHE A 329 -5.27 22.74 5.93
N PHE A 330 -5.89 21.61 6.18
CA PHE A 330 -7.30 21.52 6.58
C PHE A 330 -7.46 20.96 8.00
N TRP A 331 -6.73 21.53 8.95
CA TRP A 331 -6.65 21.08 10.34
C TRP A 331 -7.99 21.02 11.08
N LYS A 332 -8.97 21.86 10.72
CA LYS A 332 -10.33 21.87 11.30
C LYS A 332 -11.16 20.63 10.93
N ASN A 333 -10.88 20.02 9.77
CA ASN A 333 -11.65 18.92 9.19
C ASN A 333 -10.75 17.71 8.84
N LYS A 334 -9.75 17.42 9.67
CA LYS A 334 -8.73 16.37 9.40
C LYS A 334 -9.32 15.03 9.01
N GLY A 335 -10.35 14.56 9.72
CA GLY A 335 -10.99 13.27 9.44
C GLY A 335 -11.60 13.18 8.04
N THR A 336 -12.41 14.17 7.67
CA THR A 336 -13.05 14.24 6.35
C THR A 336 -12.01 14.33 5.25
N MET A 337 -10.99 15.18 5.42
CA MET A 337 -9.93 15.37 4.43
C MET A 337 -9.05 14.12 4.26
N THR A 338 -8.73 13.44 5.36
CA THR A 338 -8.06 12.12 5.32
C THR A 338 -8.91 11.09 4.57
N GLY A 339 -10.22 11.06 4.80
CA GLY A 339 -11.14 10.19 4.08
C GLY A 339 -11.16 10.46 2.57
N ILE A 340 -11.20 11.72 2.15
CA ILE A 340 -11.18 12.10 0.72
C ILE A 340 -9.86 11.64 0.06
N ILE A 341 -8.71 11.92 0.69
CA ILE A 341 -7.39 11.50 0.18
C ILE A 341 -7.31 9.97 0.09
N SER A 342 -7.77 9.27 1.12
CA SER A 342 -7.77 7.79 1.13
C SER A 342 -8.69 7.21 0.05
N THR A 343 -9.83 7.84 -0.20
CA THR A 343 -10.73 7.45 -1.29
C THR A 343 -10.05 7.62 -2.65
N ALA A 344 -9.37 8.75 -2.88
CA ALA A 344 -8.63 8.96 -4.13
C ALA A 344 -7.54 7.90 -4.36
N GLY A 345 -6.80 7.54 -3.28
CA GLY A 345 -5.85 6.43 -3.32
C GLY A 345 -6.52 5.06 -3.59
N GLY A 346 -7.69 4.83 -3.01
CA GLY A 346 -8.50 3.63 -3.27
C GLY A 346 -8.99 3.55 -4.70
N VAL A 347 -9.45 4.66 -5.27
CA VAL A 347 -9.85 4.75 -6.69
C VAL A 347 -8.65 4.45 -7.60
N SER A 348 -7.46 4.97 -7.27
CA SER A 348 -6.23 4.65 -8.01
C SER A 348 -5.94 3.14 -8.00
N ALA A 349 -6.14 2.45 -6.87
CA ALA A 349 -5.93 1.00 -6.75
C ALA A 349 -6.91 0.17 -7.63
N ILE A 350 -8.02 0.76 -8.08
CA ILE A 350 -8.94 0.17 -9.05
C ILE A 350 -8.52 0.54 -10.48
N VAL A 351 -8.34 1.83 -10.73
CA VAL A 351 -8.16 2.39 -12.07
C VAL A 351 -6.83 1.95 -12.68
N ILE A 352 -5.73 2.00 -11.91
CA ILE A 352 -4.39 1.70 -12.44
C ILE A 352 -4.27 0.26 -12.96
N PRO A 353 -4.68 -0.80 -12.23
CA PRO A 353 -4.64 -2.16 -12.77
C PRO A 353 -5.54 -2.35 -13.99
N VAL A 354 -6.71 -1.72 -14.02
CA VAL A 354 -7.61 -1.78 -15.19
C VAL A 354 -6.97 -1.13 -16.42
N VAL A 355 -6.50 0.10 -16.29
CA VAL A 355 -5.90 0.84 -17.40
C VAL A 355 -4.64 0.13 -17.91
N THR A 356 -3.77 -0.32 -17.01
CA THR A 356 -2.54 -1.01 -17.41
C THR A 356 -2.82 -2.40 -18.00
N GLY A 357 -3.86 -3.09 -17.54
CA GLY A 357 -4.34 -4.33 -18.14
C GLY A 357 -4.90 -4.12 -19.56
N LEU A 358 -5.63 -3.02 -19.80
CA LEU A 358 -6.09 -2.62 -21.15
C LEU A 358 -4.91 -2.27 -22.06
N ILE A 359 -3.90 -1.55 -21.56
CA ILE A 359 -2.69 -1.25 -22.33
C ILE A 359 -1.97 -2.55 -22.71
N GLU A 360 -1.82 -3.49 -21.77
CA GLU A 360 -1.14 -4.77 -22.00
C GLU A 360 -1.87 -5.63 -23.05
N SER A 361 -3.22 -5.68 -23.03
CA SER A 361 -3.99 -6.45 -23.99
C SER A 361 -3.92 -5.96 -25.44
N HIS A 362 -3.54 -4.70 -25.66
CA HIS A 362 -3.49 -4.06 -26.98
C HIS A 362 -2.09 -3.60 -27.38
N SER A 363 -1.10 -3.69 -26.49
CA SER A 363 0.20 -3.06 -26.66
C SER A 363 1.32 -3.84 -25.98
N THR A 364 2.46 -3.17 -25.77
CA THR A 364 3.65 -3.74 -25.15
C THR A 364 3.82 -3.27 -23.70
N ILE A 365 4.54 -4.05 -22.93
CA ILE A 365 4.90 -3.71 -21.54
C ILE A 365 5.62 -2.34 -21.42
N LEU A 366 6.35 -1.92 -22.45
CA LEU A 366 7.00 -0.60 -22.49
C LEU A 366 5.99 0.54 -22.46
N GLN A 367 4.81 0.38 -23.07
CA GLN A 367 3.78 1.43 -23.05
C GLN A 367 3.14 1.58 -21.66
N ILE A 368 3.15 0.52 -20.86
CA ILE A 368 2.72 0.61 -19.47
C ILE A 368 3.70 1.51 -18.67
N PHE A 369 5.00 1.35 -18.85
CA PHE A 369 5.99 2.22 -18.18
C PHE A 369 6.02 3.65 -18.77
N LEU A 370 5.65 3.85 -20.04
CA LEU A 370 5.40 5.19 -20.59
C LEU A 370 4.19 5.84 -19.92
N PHE A 371 3.10 5.10 -19.71
CA PHE A 371 1.95 5.58 -18.95
C PHE A 371 2.36 5.95 -17.51
N ASP A 372 3.21 5.14 -16.86
CA ASP A 372 3.75 5.44 -15.53
C ASP A 372 4.56 6.75 -15.51
N ALA A 373 5.35 6.99 -16.57
CA ALA A 373 6.08 8.25 -16.73
C ALA A 373 5.12 9.46 -16.83
N VAL A 374 4.01 9.33 -17.56
CA VAL A 374 2.97 10.37 -17.63
C VAL A 374 2.36 10.62 -16.25
N VAL A 375 2.04 9.56 -15.51
CA VAL A 375 1.53 9.67 -14.12
C VAL A 375 2.54 10.39 -13.23
N ALA A 376 3.86 10.10 -13.38
CA ALA A 376 4.92 10.78 -12.63
C ALA A 376 5.00 12.28 -12.98
N VAL A 377 4.86 12.65 -14.24
CA VAL A 377 4.82 14.08 -14.68
C VAL A 377 3.63 14.79 -14.04
N VAL A 378 2.43 14.18 -14.04
CA VAL A 378 1.25 14.75 -13.37
C VAL A 378 1.48 14.94 -11.89
N ALA A 379 2.11 13.95 -11.21
CA ALA A 379 2.48 14.06 -9.81
C ALA A 379 3.46 15.22 -9.54
N ILE A 380 4.47 15.41 -10.41
CA ILE A 380 5.45 16.50 -10.32
C ILE A 380 4.75 17.87 -10.46
N ILE A 381 3.87 18.02 -11.46
CA ILE A 381 3.12 19.28 -11.65
C ILE A 381 2.28 19.60 -10.43
N GLY A 382 1.53 18.61 -9.89
CA GLY A 382 0.77 18.77 -8.66
C GLY A 382 1.64 19.15 -7.46
N ALA A 383 2.79 18.48 -7.31
CA ALA A 383 3.73 18.74 -6.21
C ALA A 383 4.40 20.12 -6.31
N LEU A 384 4.76 20.57 -7.50
CA LEU A 384 5.27 21.93 -7.73
C LEU A 384 4.24 22.97 -7.33
N TYR A 385 2.97 22.77 -7.73
CA TYR A 385 1.89 23.66 -7.36
C TYR A 385 1.70 23.71 -5.84
N ILE A 386 1.66 22.54 -5.18
CA ILE A 386 1.52 22.48 -3.69
C ILE A 386 2.74 23.08 -2.99
N LEU A 387 3.96 22.86 -3.47
CA LEU A 387 5.16 23.48 -2.89
C LEU A 387 5.13 25.03 -3.00
N TYR A 388 4.70 25.55 -4.17
CA TYR A 388 4.52 26.99 -4.36
C TYR A 388 3.48 27.55 -3.40
N ARG A 389 2.31 26.92 -3.31
CA ARG A 389 1.23 27.33 -2.42
C ARG A 389 1.59 27.18 -0.95
N TYR A 390 2.31 26.13 -0.58
CA TYR A 390 2.77 25.90 0.80
C TYR A 390 3.65 27.05 1.30
N ARG A 391 4.55 27.57 0.44
CA ARG A 391 5.39 28.73 0.77
C ARG A 391 4.59 30.03 0.94
N GLN A 392 3.45 30.17 0.26
CA GLN A 392 2.57 31.33 0.40
C GLN A 392 1.64 31.24 1.61
N ILE A 393 1.17 30.03 1.92
CA ILE A 393 0.17 29.77 2.95
C ILE A 393 0.82 29.76 4.34
N MET A 394 1.94 29.07 4.49
CA MET A 394 2.61 28.92 5.78
C MET A 394 3.44 30.16 6.11
N VAL A 395 3.20 30.74 7.28
CA VAL A 395 4.08 31.80 7.82
C VAL A 395 5.43 31.19 8.14
N HIS A 396 6.49 31.70 7.52
CA HIS A 396 7.86 31.32 7.87
C HIS A 396 8.26 32.07 9.14
N GLU A 397 8.49 31.35 10.25
CA GLU A 397 9.25 31.85 11.38
C GLU A 397 10.74 31.86 11.06
#